data_fe4299a93cd35e6a2b8ae5c99fb10633
#
_entry.id   fe4299a93cd35e6a2b8ae5c99fb10633
#
_cell.length_a   1.000
_cell.length_b   1.000
_cell.length_c   1.000
_cell.angle_alpha   90.00
_cell.angle_beta   90.00
_cell.angle_gamma   90.00
#
_symmetry.space_group_name_H-M   'P 1'
#
loop_
_entity.id
_entity.type
_entity.pdbx_description
1 polymer ?
#
loop_
_entity_poly.entity_id
_entity_poly.type
_entity_poly.pdbx_seq_one_letter_code
_entity_poly.pdbx_strand_id
1 'polypeptide(L)'
;MFLLISPAKTFATKAKVPRDLTMTSPRFLEEARTIMASVLRLSREELASMLQLSPKLRDEVYARLRTFFDPEVTEMPAALSYTGMVFRKLSASTFTAEDWAYAAEHLRITSFVYGLLSPETAIRYDRMEGAVQLPDLFDGRLFDYWRDCLTPYLIEAVKRAGGTLLFLASDEMRGLFHWAEVERAVRVITPSFLVRQPTGRLKQIVVYTKMARGAMAGEVIRQRLEDEEALRMLTPEGFVFAPEESTDRDWTFVLG
;
A
#
# COMPACT_ATOMS: atom_id res chain seq x y z
N MET A 1 -0.45 -1.75 17.06
CA MET A 1 0.31 -2.26 15.88
C MET A 1 -0.01 -1.40 14.66
N PHE A 2 0.95 -1.09 13.81
CA PHE A 2 0.78 -0.25 12.62
C PHE A 2 1.01 -1.07 11.35
N LEU A 3 0.15 -0.94 10.34
CA LEU A 3 0.19 -1.72 9.12
C LEU A 3 0.61 -0.86 7.93
N LEU A 4 1.44 -1.42 7.06
CA LEU A 4 1.81 -0.81 5.78
C LEU A 4 1.54 -1.77 4.63
N ILE A 5 0.74 -1.34 3.64
CA ILE A 5 0.43 -2.13 2.45
C ILE A 5 0.82 -1.38 1.17
N SER A 6 1.06 -2.14 0.09
CA SER A 6 1.34 -1.56 -1.24
C SER A 6 0.07 -1.03 -1.91
N PRO A 7 0.19 -0.07 -2.85
CA PRO A 7 -0.91 0.34 -3.72
C PRO A 7 -1.25 -0.76 -4.72
N ALA A 8 -2.21 -0.50 -5.59
CA ALA A 8 -2.49 -1.35 -6.74
C ALA A 8 -2.44 -0.57 -8.06
N LYS A 9 -2.05 -1.26 -9.14
CA LYS A 9 -2.05 -0.67 -10.51
C LYS A 9 -3.47 -0.53 -11.09
N THR A 10 -4.47 -1.13 -10.45
CA THR A 10 -5.87 -1.14 -10.90
C THR A 10 -6.74 -0.38 -9.92
N PHE A 11 -7.67 0.38 -10.47
CA PHE A 11 -8.57 1.27 -9.74
C PHE A 11 -10.03 0.98 -10.07
N ALA A 12 -10.89 1.19 -9.09
CA ALA A 12 -12.34 1.25 -9.30
C ALA A 12 -12.71 2.49 -10.14
N THR A 13 -13.76 2.37 -10.91
CA THR A 13 -14.40 3.52 -11.58
C THR A 13 -15.42 4.19 -10.67
N LYS A 14 -15.94 3.45 -9.72
CA LYS A 14 -16.88 3.89 -8.67
C LYS A 14 -16.78 2.94 -7.48
N ALA A 15 -17.07 3.47 -6.28
CA ALA A 15 -17.18 2.68 -5.07
C ALA A 15 -18.41 3.11 -4.26
N LYS A 16 -18.98 2.16 -3.51
CA LYS A 16 -20.01 2.48 -2.52
C LYS A 16 -19.31 2.95 -1.25
N VAL A 17 -19.21 4.26 -1.10
CA VAL A 17 -18.66 4.87 0.11
C VAL A 17 -19.69 4.79 1.23
N PRO A 18 -19.32 4.35 2.45
CA PRO A 18 -20.21 4.40 3.61
C PRO A 18 -20.70 5.84 3.86
N ARG A 19 -21.98 6.00 4.21
CA ARG A 19 -22.58 7.35 4.39
C ARG A 19 -21.93 8.16 5.50
N ASP A 20 -21.48 7.45 6.53
CA ASP A 20 -20.92 8.05 7.75
C ASP A 20 -19.39 8.19 7.67
N LEU A 21 -18.76 7.79 6.55
CA LEU A 21 -17.34 7.93 6.37
C LEU A 21 -16.99 9.35 5.94
N THR A 22 -16.29 10.07 6.80
CA THR A 22 -15.69 11.36 6.47
C THR A 22 -14.36 11.14 5.77
N MET A 23 -14.26 11.52 4.50
CA MET A 23 -13.00 11.47 3.77
C MET A 23 -12.08 12.61 4.20
N THR A 24 -10.78 12.32 4.26
CA THR A 24 -9.73 13.31 4.56
C THR A 24 -8.96 13.70 3.30
N SER A 25 -8.38 14.88 3.29
CA SER A 25 -7.44 15.28 2.22
C SER A 25 -6.10 14.54 2.37
N PRO A 26 -5.41 14.24 1.25
CA PRO A 26 -4.07 13.69 1.31
C PRO A 26 -3.12 14.61 2.08
N ARG A 27 -2.30 14.04 2.98
CA ARG A 27 -1.32 14.82 3.75
C ARG A 27 -0.30 15.52 2.86
N PHE A 28 0.12 14.85 1.79
CA PHE A 28 1.12 15.33 0.84
C PHE A 28 0.45 15.77 -0.48
N LEU A 29 -0.63 16.53 -0.38
CA LEU A 29 -1.41 16.93 -1.56
C LEU A 29 -0.63 17.85 -2.49
N GLU A 30 0.18 18.76 -1.96
CA GLU A 30 0.98 19.70 -2.78
C GLU A 30 2.10 18.97 -3.53
N GLU A 31 2.73 17.99 -2.89
CA GLU A 31 3.72 17.11 -3.54
C GLU A 31 3.04 16.28 -4.64
N ALA A 32 1.85 15.74 -4.36
CA ALA A 32 1.08 14.99 -5.35
C ALA A 32 0.70 15.84 -6.56
N ARG A 33 0.28 17.09 -6.34
CA ARG A 33 -0.01 18.05 -7.41
C ARG A 33 1.23 18.37 -8.23
N THR A 34 2.37 18.57 -7.57
CA THR A 34 3.64 18.86 -8.22
C THR A 34 4.12 17.69 -9.08
N ILE A 35 4.07 16.47 -8.54
CA ILE A 35 4.37 15.25 -9.30
C ILE A 35 3.45 15.14 -10.52
N MET A 36 2.15 15.28 -10.33
CA MET A 36 1.19 15.14 -11.42
C MET A 36 1.28 16.26 -12.45
N ALA A 37 1.62 17.47 -12.07
CA ALA A 37 1.89 18.56 -13.02
C ALA A 37 3.09 18.23 -13.92
N SER A 38 4.15 17.62 -13.38
CA SER A 38 5.28 17.11 -14.17
C SER A 38 4.87 15.95 -15.08
N VAL A 39 4.15 14.95 -14.55
CA VAL A 39 3.64 13.81 -15.33
C VAL A 39 2.78 14.26 -16.52
N LEU A 40 1.95 15.28 -16.35
CA LEU A 40 1.05 15.77 -17.41
C LEU A 40 1.76 16.55 -18.54
N ARG A 41 3.03 16.86 -18.39
CA ARG A 41 3.88 17.42 -19.47
C ARG A 41 4.39 16.35 -20.42
N LEU A 42 4.42 15.09 -19.96
CA LEU A 42 4.87 13.98 -20.77
C LEU A 42 3.89 13.69 -21.91
N SER A 43 4.41 13.35 -23.06
CA SER A 43 3.64 12.79 -24.15
C SER A 43 3.09 11.41 -23.76
N ARG A 44 2.12 10.92 -24.54
CA ARG A 44 1.55 9.59 -24.34
C ARG A 44 2.60 8.48 -24.48
N GLU A 45 3.51 8.65 -25.41
CA GLU A 45 4.58 7.71 -25.71
C GLU A 45 5.64 7.66 -24.60
N GLU A 46 6.05 8.83 -24.09
CA GLU A 46 6.98 8.93 -22.96
C GLU A 46 6.39 8.29 -21.72
N LEU A 47 5.15 8.63 -21.38
CA LEU A 47 4.46 8.05 -20.23
C LEU A 47 4.31 6.53 -20.36
N ALA A 48 3.94 6.04 -21.56
CA ALA A 48 3.81 4.61 -21.81
C ALA A 48 5.14 3.88 -21.66
N SER A 49 6.23 4.46 -22.12
CA SER A 49 7.59 3.94 -21.96
C SER A 49 7.99 3.89 -20.49
N MET A 50 7.82 4.98 -19.74
CA MET A 50 8.17 5.08 -18.32
C MET A 50 7.42 4.06 -17.46
N LEU A 51 6.12 3.87 -17.71
CA LEU A 51 5.26 2.95 -16.95
C LEU A 51 5.23 1.54 -17.55
N GLN A 52 6.02 1.27 -18.58
CA GLN A 52 6.07 -0.01 -19.28
C GLN A 52 4.68 -0.53 -19.67
N LEU A 53 3.83 0.36 -20.22
CA LEU A 53 2.45 0.04 -20.56
C LEU A 53 2.36 -0.74 -21.86
N SER A 54 1.48 -1.75 -21.88
CA SER A 54 1.09 -2.36 -23.15
C SER A 54 0.28 -1.36 -24.01
N PRO A 55 0.26 -1.51 -25.35
CA PRO A 55 -0.50 -0.63 -26.22
C PRO A 55 -1.98 -0.50 -25.81
N LYS A 56 -2.57 -1.56 -25.32
CA LYS A 56 -3.97 -1.58 -24.84
C LYS A 56 -4.20 -0.70 -23.61
N LEU A 57 -3.22 -0.61 -22.71
CA LEU A 57 -3.34 0.16 -21.46
C LEU A 57 -2.89 1.61 -21.62
N ARG A 58 -2.07 1.90 -22.62
CA ARG A 58 -1.47 3.22 -22.84
C ARG A 58 -2.52 4.33 -22.88
N ASP A 59 -3.51 4.17 -23.75
CA ASP A 59 -4.50 5.21 -24.00
C ASP A 59 -5.44 5.41 -22.82
N GLU A 60 -5.84 4.33 -22.15
CA GLU A 60 -6.65 4.37 -20.94
C GLU A 60 -5.92 5.09 -19.80
N VAL A 61 -4.68 4.67 -19.50
CA VAL A 61 -3.88 5.25 -18.41
C VAL A 61 -3.61 6.72 -18.67
N TYR A 62 -3.21 7.08 -19.90
CA TYR A 62 -2.96 8.46 -20.28
C TYR A 62 -4.21 9.33 -20.11
N ALA A 63 -5.36 8.89 -20.61
CA ALA A 63 -6.60 9.62 -20.49
C ALA A 63 -7.01 9.82 -19.01
N ARG A 64 -6.90 8.77 -18.19
CA ARG A 64 -7.25 8.85 -16.76
C ARG A 64 -6.33 9.75 -15.96
N LEU A 65 -5.01 9.71 -16.19
CA LEU A 65 -4.09 10.60 -15.49
C LEU A 65 -4.34 12.07 -15.83
N ARG A 66 -4.72 12.39 -17.08
CA ARG A 66 -5.03 13.77 -17.49
C ARG A 66 -6.24 14.38 -16.80
N THR A 67 -7.11 13.56 -16.21
CA THR A 67 -8.25 14.07 -15.42
C THR A 67 -7.90 14.37 -13.97
N PHE A 68 -6.63 14.27 -13.58
CA PHE A 68 -6.21 14.45 -12.17
C PHE A 68 -6.60 15.82 -11.60
N PHE A 69 -6.54 16.88 -12.39
CA PHE A 69 -6.91 18.23 -11.95
C PHE A 69 -8.35 18.63 -12.33
N ASP A 70 -9.11 17.74 -12.94
CA ASP A 70 -10.49 18.02 -13.32
C ASP A 70 -11.40 18.02 -12.08
N PRO A 71 -12.05 19.16 -11.74
CA PRO A 71 -12.91 19.25 -10.57
C PRO A 71 -14.15 18.34 -10.63
N GLU A 72 -14.57 17.94 -11.82
CA GLU A 72 -15.74 17.05 -12.01
C GLU A 72 -15.43 15.59 -11.68
N VAL A 73 -14.16 15.22 -11.56
CA VAL A 73 -13.77 13.84 -11.20
C VAL A 73 -13.98 13.60 -9.72
N THR A 74 -14.87 12.68 -9.40
CA THR A 74 -15.16 12.27 -8.04
C THR A 74 -13.97 11.56 -7.39
N GLU A 75 -13.57 12.04 -6.24
CA GLU A 75 -12.58 11.39 -5.38
C GLU A 75 -13.24 10.24 -4.60
N MET A 76 -12.44 9.24 -4.27
CA MET A 76 -12.88 8.07 -3.48
C MET A 76 -11.87 7.76 -2.38
N PRO A 77 -12.30 7.15 -1.26
CA PRO A 77 -11.39 6.68 -0.22
C PRO A 77 -10.32 5.76 -0.80
N ALA A 78 -9.07 5.93 -0.41
CA ALA A 78 -7.93 5.15 -0.94
C ALA A 78 -8.16 3.64 -0.85
N ALA A 79 -8.66 3.14 0.29
CA ALA A 79 -8.93 1.71 0.48
C ALA A 79 -10.03 1.15 -0.43
N LEU A 80 -10.91 2.00 -0.97
CA LEU A 80 -11.97 1.63 -1.92
C LEU A 80 -11.61 1.97 -3.38
N SER A 81 -10.59 2.79 -3.59
CA SER A 81 -10.10 3.19 -4.92
C SER A 81 -9.29 2.09 -5.58
N TYR A 82 -8.40 1.45 -4.83
CA TYR A 82 -7.56 0.36 -5.35
C TYR A 82 -8.33 -0.97 -5.43
N THR A 83 -8.17 -1.73 -6.52
CA THR A 83 -8.90 -2.99 -6.76
C THR A 83 -8.01 -4.22 -6.88
N GLY A 84 -6.72 -4.10 -6.59
CA GLY A 84 -5.78 -5.22 -6.58
C GLY A 84 -6.12 -6.29 -5.54
N MET A 85 -5.47 -7.46 -5.63
CA MET A 85 -5.77 -8.62 -4.80
C MET A 85 -5.67 -8.34 -3.29
N VAL A 86 -4.71 -7.50 -2.87
CA VAL A 86 -4.57 -7.06 -1.46
C VAL A 86 -5.87 -6.37 -1.00
N PHE A 87 -6.40 -5.43 -1.79
CA PHE A 87 -7.60 -4.65 -1.44
C PHE A 87 -8.88 -5.50 -1.48
N ARG A 88 -8.97 -6.46 -2.40
CA ARG A 88 -10.09 -7.42 -2.42
C ARG A 88 -10.14 -8.24 -1.14
N LYS A 89 -8.98 -8.61 -0.58
CA LYS A 89 -8.88 -9.41 0.64
C LYS A 89 -8.90 -8.57 1.92
N LEU A 90 -8.43 -7.35 1.88
CA LEU A 90 -8.66 -6.34 2.92
C LEU A 90 -10.16 -6.13 3.16
N SER A 91 -10.94 -6.14 2.06
CA SER A 91 -12.41 -6.01 2.09
C SER A 91 -12.90 -4.78 2.86
N ALA A 92 -12.27 -3.61 2.63
CA ALA A 92 -12.61 -2.38 3.34
C ALA A 92 -14.09 -1.94 3.14
N SER A 93 -14.75 -2.39 2.07
CA SER A 93 -16.19 -2.17 1.86
C SER A 93 -17.10 -2.83 2.90
N THR A 94 -16.55 -3.74 3.71
CA THR A 94 -17.27 -4.42 4.81
C THR A 94 -16.89 -3.90 6.18
N PHE A 95 -16.04 -2.89 6.27
CA PHE A 95 -15.65 -2.28 7.54
C PHE A 95 -16.83 -1.57 8.21
N THR A 96 -16.95 -1.78 9.52
CA THR A 96 -17.83 -0.97 10.38
C THR A 96 -17.24 0.43 10.57
N ALA A 97 -17.99 1.33 11.21
CA ALA A 97 -17.48 2.65 11.54
C ALA A 97 -16.24 2.57 12.45
N GLU A 98 -16.26 1.64 13.41
CA GLU A 98 -15.14 1.39 14.32
C GLU A 98 -13.92 0.80 13.59
N ASP A 99 -14.13 -0.07 12.58
CA ASP A 99 -13.04 -0.60 11.77
C ASP A 99 -12.40 0.50 10.94
N TRP A 100 -13.20 1.41 10.36
CA TRP A 100 -12.69 2.58 9.66
C TRP A 100 -11.89 3.50 10.57
N ALA A 101 -12.39 3.78 11.78
CA ALA A 101 -11.69 4.60 12.77
C ALA A 101 -10.35 3.97 13.16
N TYR A 102 -10.33 2.67 13.46
CA TYR A 102 -9.10 1.95 13.78
C TYR A 102 -8.13 1.95 12.57
N ALA A 103 -8.63 1.66 11.38
CA ALA A 103 -7.81 1.64 10.17
C ALA A 103 -7.21 3.02 9.86
N ALA A 104 -7.92 4.11 10.07
CA ALA A 104 -7.43 5.48 9.89
C ALA A 104 -6.18 5.78 10.74
N GLU A 105 -6.10 5.22 11.94
CA GLU A 105 -4.96 5.40 12.84
C GLU A 105 -3.83 4.39 12.58
N HIS A 106 -4.18 3.15 12.20
CA HIS A 106 -3.27 2.01 12.20
C HIS A 106 -2.85 1.49 10.81
N LEU A 107 -3.45 1.94 9.71
CA LEU A 107 -3.11 1.50 8.35
C LEU A 107 -2.61 2.65 7.50
N ARG A 108 -1.54 2.41 6.74
CA ARG A 108 -1.16 3.28 5.62
C ARG A 108 -1.00 2.46 4.34
N ILE A 109 -1.41 3.08 3.25
CA ILE A 109 -1.25 2.60 1.89
C ILE A 109 -0.17 3.43 1.24
N THR A 110 0.88 2.80 0.67
CA THR A 110 1.89 3.55 -0.07
C THR A 110 1.34 4.04 -1.40
N SER A 111 1.80 5.19 -1.87
CA SER A 111 1.51 5.73 -3.20
C SER A 111 2.73 6.49 -3.71
N PHE A 112 3.03 6.36 -5.01
CA PHE A 112 4.13 7.11 -5.62
C PHE A 112 3.73 8.54 -5.99
N VAL A 113 2.44 8.85 -5.97
CA VAL A 113 1.92 10.22 -6.17
C VAL A 113 1.64 10.90 -4.85
N TYR A 114 1.02 10.20 -3.91
CA TYR A 114 0.55 10.79 -2.65
C TYR A 114 1.41 10.45 -1.42
N GLY A 115 2.50 9.68 -1.58
CA GLY A 115 3.34 9.25 -0.48
C GLY A 115 2.69 8.16 0.38
N LEU A 116 2.13 8.54 1.52
CA LEU A 116 1.40 7.65 2.43
C LEU A 116 -0.04 8.13 2.62
N LEU A 117 -0.98 7.23 2.38
CA LEU A 117 -2.42 7.45 2.43
C LEU A 117 -3.04 6.72 3.63
N SER A 118 -3.90 7.38 4.38
CA SER A 118 -4.85 6.70 5.25
C SER A 118 -5.96 6.05 4.41
N PRO A 119 -6.65 5.01 4.93
CA PRO A 119 -7.68 4.30 4.17
C PRO A 119 -8.82 5.19 3.65
N GLU A 120 -9.23 6.18 4.44
CA GLU A 120 -10.29 7.14 4.16
C GLU A 120 -9.85 8.35 3.32
N THR A 121 -8.55 8.47 3.02
CA THR A 121 -8.03 9.61 2.24
C THR A 121 -8.65 9.66 0.85
N ALA A 122 -9.21 10.81 0.49
CA ALA A 122 -9.79 11.09 -0.82
C ALA A 122 -8.70 11.15 -1.90
N ILE A 123 -8.74 10.23 -2.86
CA ILE A 123 -7.76 10.18 -3.94
C ILE A 123 -8.41 10.11 -5.31
N ARG A 124 -7.66 10.53 -6.30
CA ARG A 124 -7.90 10.34 -7.72
C ARG A 124 -6.99 9.25 -8.28
N TYR A 125 -7.20 8.88 -9.52
CA TYR A 125 -6.36 7.90 -10.20
C TYR A 125 -4.89 8.32 -10.19
N ASP A 126 -4.02 7.48 -9.62
CA ASP A 126 -2.61 7.78 -9.35
C ASP A 126 -1.64 6.69 -9.81
N ARG A 127 -1.99 5.95 -10.85
CA ARG A 127 -1.12 4.87 -11.33
C ARG A 127 0.26 5.40 -11.70
N MET A 128 1.23 5.14 -10.83
CA MET A 128 2.63 5.51 -10.98
C MET A 128 3.54 4.39 -10.47
N GLU A 129 4.82 4.43 -10.79
CA GLU A 129 5.82 3.47 -10.36
C GLU A 129 7.03 4.20 -9.76
N GLY A 130 7.65 3.63 -8.73
CA GLY A 130 8.71 4.29 -7.97
C GLY A 130 10.01 4.50 -8.74
N ALA A 131 10.23 3.73 -9.80
CA ALA A 131 11.39 3.88 -10.68
C ALA A 131 11.26 5.04 -11.68
N VAL A 132 10.07 5.66 -11.80
CA VAL A 132 9.84 6.82 -12.68
C VAL A 132 10.75 7.96 -12.27
N GLN A 133 11.35 8.61 -13.28
CA GLN A 133 12.15 9.82 -13.17
C GLN A 133 11.40 10.98 -13.81
N LEU A 134 11.36 12.10 -13.13
CA LEU A 134 10.73 13.35 -13.58
C LEU A 134 11.78 14.47 -13.48
N PRO A 135 12.70 14.60 -14.47
CA PRO A 135 13.88 15.45 -14.36
C PRO A 135 13.58 16.94 -14.19
N ASP A 136 12.39 17.40 -14.60
CA ASP A 136 11.92 18.77 -14.40
C ASP A 136 11.40 19.02 -12.97
N LEU A 137 11.22 17.97 -12.17
CA LEU A 137 10.79 18.01 -10.79
C LEU A 137 11.95 17.71 -9.82
N PHE A 138 12.69 16.63 -10.07
CA PHE A 138 13.69 16.11 -9.15
C PHE A 138 14.72 15.25 -9.90
N ASP A 139 16.00 15.42 -9.57
CA ASP A 139 17.08 14.59 -10.13
C ASP A 139 17.17 13.25 -9.38
N GLY A 140 16.38 12.29 -9.81
CA GLY A 140 16.27 10.96 -9.20
C GLY A 140 14.95 10.27 -9.52
N ARG A 141 14.71 9.15 -8.85
CA ARG A 141 13.47 8.37 -8.98
C ARG A 141 12.44 8.85 -7.95
N LEU A 142 11.17 8.58 -8.17
CA LEU A 142 10.12 8.87 -7.20
C LEU A 142 10.36 8.18 -5.84
N PHE A 143 11.03 7.03 -5.79
CA PHE A 143 11.50 6.45 -4.53
C PHE A 143 12.38 7.43 -3.74
N ASP A 144 13.33 8.06 -4.43
CA ASP A 144 14.32 8.94 -3.81
C ASP A 144 13.67 10.27 -3.38
N TYR A 145 12.72 10.77 -4.18
CA TYR A 145 11.93 11.97 -3.89
C TYR A 145 11.18 11.89 -2.54
N TRP A 146 10.68 10.71 -2.19
CA TRP A 146 9.82 10.53 -1.02
C TRP A 146 10.58 10.25 0.29
N ARG A 147 11.82 9.78 0.25
CA ARG A 147 12.52 9.25 1.43
C ARG A 147 12.59 10.20 2.62
N ASP A 148 12.98 11.45 2.36
CA ASP A 148 13.26 12.41 3.43
C ASP A 148 12.00 12.81 4.20
N CYS A 149 10.86 12.91 3.52
CA CYS A 149 9.61 13.30 4.19
C CYS A 149 8.83 12.09 4.73
N LEU A 150 8.86 10.93 4.05
CA LEU A 150 8.08 9.77 4.49
C LEU A 150 8.74 9.00 5.64
N THR A 151 10.07 9.00 5.76
CA THR A 151 10.77 8.27 6.83
C THR A 151 10.37 8.75 8.21
N PRO A 152 10.52 10.04 8.57
CA PRO A 152 10.13 10.53 9.90
C PRO A 152 8.61 10.40 10.12
N TYR A 153 7.80 10.61 9.10
CA TYR A 153 6.34 10.45 9.21
C TYR A 153 5.94 9.00 9.55
N LEU A 154 6.53 8.00 8.86
CA LEU A 154 6.25 6.59 9.16
C LEU A 154 6.69 6.23 10.57
N ILE A 155 7.91 6.59 10.98
CA ILE A 155 8.44 6.31 12.30
C ILE A 155 7.53 6.88 13.40
N GLU A 156 7.11 8.13 13.25
CA GLU A 156 6.21 8.79 14.20
C GLU A 156 4.85 8.08 14.27
N ALA A 157 4.26 7.74 13.11
CA ALA A 157 2.98 7.05 13.06
C ALA A 157 3.05 5.67 13.74
N VAL A 158 4.10 4.89 13.47
CA VAL A 158 4.32 3.58 14.10
C VAL A 158 4.49 3.72 15.62
N LYS A 159 5.26 4.70 16.09
CA LYS A 159 5.45 4.94 17.54
C LYS A 159 4.14 5.28 18.23
N ARG A 160 3.29 6.10 17.63
CA ARG A 160 1.95 6.42 18.18
C ARG A 160 1.03 5.19 18.25
N ALA A 161 1.18 4.26 17.33
CA ALA A 161 0.39 3.03 17.26
C ALA A 161 1.03 1.84 18.01
N GLY A 162 1.87 2.08 19.01
CA GLY A 162 2.44 1.04 19.86
C GLY A 162 3.84 0.54 19.47
N GLY A 163 4.50 1.15 18.47
CA GLY A 163 5.93 0.92 18.16
C GLY A 163 6.23 -0.28 17.26
N THR A 164 5.24 -1.08 16.88
CA THR A 164 5.42 -2.24 15.98
C THR A 164 4.82 -1.97 14.61
N LEU A 165 5.64 -2.08 13.56
CA LEU A 165 5.27 -2.02 12.15
C LEU A 165 5.08 -3.43 11.58
N LEU A 166 3.88 -3.78 11.17
CA LEU A 166 3.58 -4.95 10.36
C LEU A 166 3.72 -4.58 8.87
N PHE A 167 4.85 -4.98 8.28
CA PHE A 167 5.19 -4.66 6.90
C PHE A 167 4.56 -5.67 5.93
N LEU A 168 3.36 -5.37 5.44
CA LEU A 168 2.61 -6.17 4.47
C LEU A 168 2.73 -5.64 3.03
N ALA A 169 3.58 -4.64 2.82
CA ALA A 169 3.88 -4.13 1.49
C ALA A 169 4.88 -5.04 0.73
N SER A 170 5.05 -4.83 -0.57
CA SER A 170 6.13 -5.45 -1.34
C SER A 170 7.48 -4.84 -0.96
N ASP A 171 8.55 -5.62 -1.10
CA ASP A 171 9.90 -5.18 -0.71
C ASP A 171 10.34 -3.90 -1.41
N GLU A 172 9.89 -3.66 -2.65
CA GLU A 172 10.17 -2.42 -3.38
C GLU A 172 9.70 -1.16 -2.61
N MET A 173 8.64 -1.25 -1.78
CA MET A 173 8.13 -0.11 -1.00
C MET A 173 9.10 0.35 0.08
N ARG A 174 10.07 -0.48 0.47
CA ARG A 174 11.16 -0.06 1.36
C ARG A 174 11.98 1.09 0.76
N GLY A 175 12.03 1.16 -0.58
CA GLY A 175 12.68 2.24 -1.31
C GLY A 175 12.10 3.65 -1.09
N LEU A 176 10.86 3.75 -0.57
CA LEU A 176 10.22 5.02 -0.19
C LEU A 176 10.77 5.61 1.12
N PHE A 177 11.64 4.89 1.82
CA PHE A 177 12.12 5.26 3.15
C PHE A 177 13.64 5.09 3.23
N HIS A 178 14.28 5.78 4.14
CA HIS A 178 15.58 5.42 4.69
C HIS A 178 15.41 4.20 5.60
N TRP A 179 15.30 3.01 4.99
CA TRP A 179 14.78 1.82 5.64
C TRP A 179 15.58 1.42 6.90
N ALA A 180 16.90 1.56 6.86
CA ALA A 180 17.75 1.31 8.03
C ALA A 180 17.43 2.22 9.22
N GLU A 181 16.90 3.43 9.00
CA GLU A 181 16.43 4.31 10.07
C GLU A 181 15.12 3.81 10.65
N VAL A 182 14.20 3.35 9.82
CA VAL A 182 12.94 2.74 10.26
C VAL A 182 13.23 1.53 11.17
N GLU A 183 14.08 0.59 10.72
CA GLU A 183 14.41 -0.62 11.48
C GLU A 183 15.14 -0.36 12.81
N ARG A 184 15.86 0.76 12.91
CA ARG A 184 16.48 1.20 14.17
C ARG A 184 15.50 1.88 15.11
N ALA A 185 14.50 2.56 14.56
CA ALA A 185 13.59 3.41 15.33
C ALA A 185 12.36 2.66 15.88
N VAL A 186 11.94 1.60 15.22
CA VAL A 186 10.73 0.83 15.54
C VAL A 186 10.95 -0.67 15.32
N ARG A 187 10.11 -1.50 15.95
CA ARG A 187 10.07 -2.93 15.68
C ARG A 187 9.38 -3.17 14.34
N VAL A 188 10.03 -3.89 13.43
CA VAL A 188 9.46 -4.26 12.12
C VAL A 188 9.24 -5.76 12.08
N ILE A 189 8.02 -6.20 11.75
CA ILE A 189 7.68 -7.59 11.48
C ILE A 189 7.33 -7.70 9.99
N THR A 190 7.99 -8.61 9.28
CA THR A 190 7.80 -8.83 7.84
C THR A 190 7.26 -10.24 7.60
N PRO A 191 5.93 -10.43 7.41
CA PRO A 191 5.37 -11.73 7.06
C PRO A 191 5.67 -12.13 5.62
N SER A 192 6.20 -13.35 5.46
CA SER A 192 6.36 -14.07 4.19
C SER A 192 5.30 -15.16 4.09
N PHE A 193 4.73 -15.35 2.90
CA PHE A 193 3.67 -16.34 2.65
C PHE A 193 4.15 -17.33 1.60
N LEU A 194 4.43 -18.56 2.01
CA LEU A 194 5.03 -19.62 1.20
C LEU A 194 4.08 -20.82 1.07
N VAL A 195 4.05 -21.41 -0.11
CA VAL A 195 3.26 -22.61 -0.39
C VAL A 195 4.19 -23.81 -0.41
N ARG A 196 3.84 -24.86 0.33
CA ARG A 196 4.55 -26.13 0.33
C ARG A 196 4.24 -26.89 -0.96
N GLN A 197 5.26 -27.14 -1.74
CA GLN A 197 5.15 -27.92 -2.96
C GLN A 197 5.10 -29.43 -2.65
N PRO A 198 4.61 -30.28 -3.55
CA PRO A 198 4.63 -31.75 -3.35
C PRO A 198 6.02 -32.32 -3.08
N THR A 199 7.07 -31.63 -3.49
CA THR A 199 8.46 -31.97 -3.20
C THR A 199 8.93 -31.59 -1.79
N GLY A 200 8.07 -30.98 -0.97
CA GLY A 200 8.41 -30.43 0.34
C GLY A 200 9.01 -29.02 0.29
N ARG A 201 9.44 -28.54 -0.88
CA ARG A 201 10.04 -27.21 -1.03
C ARG A 201 9.01 -26.10 -0.83
N LEU A 202 9.39 -25.06 -0.11
CA LEU A 202 8.60 -23.84 0.04
C LEU A 202 8.82 -22.90 -1.15
N LYS A 203 7.72 -22.33 -1.67
CA LYS A 203 7.76 -21.42 -2.82
C LYS A 203 6.77 -20.28 -2.62
N GLN A 204 7.22 -19.06 -2.89
CA GLN A 204 6.34 -17.89 -2.95
C GLN A 204 5.50 -17.91 -4.24
N ILE A 205 4.19 -17.78 -4.10
CA ILE A 205 3.26 -17.62 -5.22
C ILE A 205 2.64 -16.23 -5.09
N VAL A 206 2.99 -15.34 -6.02
CA VAL A 206 2.68 -13.89 -5.94
C VAL A 206 1.21 -13.58 -5.67
N VAL A 207 0.28 -14.28 -6.33
CA VAL A 207 -1.15 -14.05 -6.12
C VAL A 207 -1.58 -14.44 -4.71
N TYR A 208 -1.09 -15.55 -4.18
CA TYR A 208 -1.40 -16.03 -2.83
C TYR A 208 -0.79 -15.12 -1.76
N THR A 209 0.45 -14.68 -1.96
CA THR A 209 1.09 -13.68 -1.09
C THR A 209 0.25 -12.39 -1.00
N LYS A 210 -0.25 -11.90 -2.13
CA LYS A 210 -1.11 -10.71 -2.15
C LYS A 210 -2.45 -10.94 -1.45
N MET A 211 -3.04 -12.13 -1.60
CA MET A 211 -4.27 -12.51 -0.90
C MET A 211 -4.04 -12.53 0.62
N ALA A 212 -3.02 -13.25 1.07
CA ALA A 212 -2.70 -13.38 2.50
C ALA A 212 -2.36 -12.04 3.16
N ARG A 213 -1.59 -11.17 2.49
CA ARG A 213 -1.31 -9.81 2.98
C ARG A 213 -2.58 -9.00 3.19
N GLY A 214 -3.51 -9.02 2.24
CA GLY A 214 -4.78 -8.31 2.36
C GLY A 214 -5.69 -8.89 3.44
N ALA A 215 -5.79 -10.22 3.53
CA ALA A 215 -6.56 -10.90 4.55
C ALA A 215 -6.02 -10.62 5.95
N MET A 216 -4.70 -10.76 6.15
CA MET A 216 -4.04 -10.45 7.43
C MET A 216 -4.30 -9.00 7.85
N ALA A 217 -4.14 -8.03 6.95
CA ALA A 217 -4.44 -6.64 7.25
C ALA A 217 -5.91 -6.44 7.68
N GLY A 218 -6.84 -7.07 6.98
CA GLY A 218 -8.27 -7.02 7.32
C GLY A 218 -8.59 -7.66 8.67
N GLU A 219 -7.97 -8.80 9.00
CA GLU A 219 -8.16 -9.48 10.28
C GLU A 219 -7.58 -8.67 11.44
N VAL A 220 -6.37 -8.11 11.29
CA VAL A 220 -5.77 -7.22 12.30
C VAL A 220 -6.68 -6.02 12.60
N ILE A 221 -7.25 -5.39 11.56
CA ILE A 221 -8.14 -4.24 11.71
C ILE A 221 -9.42 -4.64 12.44
N ARG A 222 -10.14 -5.68 11.98
CA ARG A 222 -11.43 -6.10 12.57
C ARG A 222 -11.30 -6.59 14.01
N GLN A 223 -10.19 -7.24 14.33
CA GLN A 223 -9.92 -7.76 15.68
C GLN A 223 -9.15 -6.76 16.55
N ARG A 224 -8.69 -5.64 16.00
CA ARG A 224 -7.86 -4.61 16.67
C ARG A 224 -6.65 -5.22 17.38
N LEU A 225 -5.95 -6.12 16.65
CA LEU A 225 -4.83 -6.86 17.21
C LEU A 225 -3.62 -5.94 17.45
N GLU A 226 -3.11 -5.98 18.66
CA GLU A 226 -1.91 -5.24 19.07
C GLU A 226 -0.79 -6.18 19.53
N ASP A 227 -1.14 -7.42 19.84
CA ASP A 227 -0.25 -8.44 20.37
C ASP A 227 0.33 -9.33 19.25
N GLU A 228 1.64 -9.60 19.33
CA GLU A 228 2.38 -10.45 18.40
C GLU A 228 1.96 -11.93 18.49
N GLU A 229 1.61 -12.41 19.68
CA GLU A 229 1.14 -13.79 19.87
C GLU A 229 -0.18 -14.02 19.13
N ALA A 230 -1.12 -13.08 19.28
CA ALA A 230 -2.39 -13.11 18.56
C ALA A 230 -2.17 -13.06 17.03
N LEU A 231 -1.19 -12.27 16.56
CA LEU A 231 -0.84 -12.20 15.15
C LEU A 231 -0.32 -13.54 14.60
N ARG A 232 0.47 -14.30 15.38
CA ARG A 232 0.96 -15.65 15.00
C ARG A 232 -0.16 -16.68 14.89
N MET A 233 -1.27 -16.46 15.58
CA MET A 233 -2.43 -17.37 15.55
C MET A 233 -3.34 -17.11 14.34
N LEU A 234 -3.15 -16.02 13.62
CA LEU A 234 -3.91 -15.76 12.40
C LEU A 234 -3.61 -16.79 11.31
N THR A 235 -4.64 -17.12 10.53
CA THR A 235 -4.52 -18.05 9.41
C THR A 235 -5.02 -17.43 8.10
N PRO A 236 -4.43 -16.29 7.66
CA PRO A 236 -4.91 -15.55 6.50
C PRO A 236 -4.88 -16.43 5.23
N GLU A 237 -6.05 -16.64 4.62
CA GLU A 237 -6.20 -17.53 3.44
C GLU A 237 -5.69 -18.97 3.68
N GLY A 238 -5.71 -19.45 4.92
CA GLY A 238 -5.26 -20.80 5.31
C GLY A 238 -3.74 -20.92 5.52
N PHE A 239 -2.98 -19.84 5.42
CA PHE A 239 -1.55 -19.85 5.78
C PHE A 239 -1.38 -19.89 7.29
N VAL A 240 -0.55 -20.80 7.79
CA VAL A 240 -0.26 -21.02 9.22
C VAL A 240 1.17 -20.58 9.53
N PHE A 241 1.36 -19.94 10.68
CA PHE A 241 2.69 -19.53 11.16
C PHE A 241 3.61 -20.74 11.33
N ALA A 242 4.83 -20.66 10.79
CA ALA A 242 5.86 -21.70 10.84
C ALA A 242 7.08 -21.19 11.63
N PRO A 243 7.17 -21.46 12.94
CA PRO A 243 8.24 -20.92 13.78
C PRO A 243 9.63 -21.37 13.34
N GLU A 244 9.79 -22.60 12.85
CA GLU A 244 11.06 -23.16 12.36
C GLU A 244 11.59 -22.49 11.09
N GLU A 245 10.73 -21.82 10.34
CA GLU A 245 11.07 -21.08 9.11
C GLU A 245 11.13 -19.56 9.35
N SER A 246 11.02 -19.13 10.61
CA SER A 246 10.89 -17.73 11.00
C SER A 246 12.09 -17.25 11.82
N THR A 247 12.34 -15.94 11.78
CA THR A 247 13.28 -15.25 12.68
C THR A 247 12.49 -14.32 13.62
N ASP A 248 13.20 -13.55 14.42
CA ASP A 248 12.57 -12.53 15.30
C ASP A 248 11.74 -11.51 14.51
N ARG A 249 12.15 -11.14 13.30
CA ARG A 249 11.51 -10.09 12.49
C ARG A 249 10.90 -10.57 11.19
N ASP A 250 11.46 -11.62 10.59
CA ASP A 250 10.96 -12.19 9.33
C ASP A 250 10.15 -13.44 9.66
N TRP A 251 8.84 -13.31 9.58
CA TRP A 251 7.91 -14.38 9.93
C TRP A 251 7.44 -15.11 8.69
N THR A 252 7.46 -16.43 8.74
CA THR A 252 7.00 -17.26 7.64
C THR A 252 5.66 -17.89 7.99
N PHE A 253 4.71 -17.77 7.07
CA PHE A 253 3.43 -18.45 7.10
C PHE A 253 3.37 -19.41 5.93
N VAL A 254 2.99 -20.67 6.18
CA VAL A 254 3.01 -21.74 5.19
C VAL A 254 1.60 -22.25 4.90
N LEU A 255 1.30 -22.45 3.62
CA LEU A 255 0.09 -23.10 3.12
C LEU A 255 0.46 -24.45 2.52
N GLY A 256 -0.26 -25.52 2.92
CA GLY A 256 -0.11 -26.88 2.36
C GLY A 256 0.12 -27.94 3.35
#